data_c09c683ee81d0b2cc437e4cea5a32ede
#
_entry.id   c09c683ee81d0b2cc437e4cea5a32ede
#
_cell.length_a   1.000
_cell.length_b   1.000
_cell.length_c   1.000
_cell.angle_alpha   90.00
_cell.angle_beta   90.00
_cell.angle_gamma   90.00
#
_symmetry.space_group_name_H-M   'P 1'
#
loop_
_entity.id
_entity.type
_entity.pdbx_description
1 polymer ?
#
loop_
_entity_poly.entity_id
_entity_poly.type
_entity_poly.pdbx_seq_one_letter_code
_entity_poly.pdbx_strand_id
1 'polypeptide(L)'
;MDREVFDLETKELLRQNNGIELIASENYPSRDVRAAAGSIFTAKYAEGYPGRRYYGGCEVVDELETLAIERCKALFGVAYANVQPHSGSQANFAAYRALLAPGDKILSLTLNDGGHLTHGSSVSFSANTYQFAFYPLGDDGHLDYDIIKARLYAEKPNLFLAGYSAYPFAIDFKKMRELIDEYNRETGSNCLFMVDMAHIAGQVAAKRCQNPCDYADIVTSTTHKTLRGPRGGIILSNRLDLAKKIDSAVFPYTQGGPLEHVIAAKAVAFKEAANESFIDYFDRVLENTKAANDELARLGCVVSGTENHLFLLNTLASFGINGLEAQTRLESVGITTNKNMIHGDTLSPKYTSGLRVGFAAATTRGCTKEEAIRIAGLIYSVLHDEGADKEKVRAEVQSITRGWKDISALDF
;
A
#
# COMPACT_ATOMS: atom_id res chain seq x y z
N MET A 1 -26.81 21.08 -8.83
CA MET A 1 -26.16 19.78 -8.49
C MET A 1 -26.25 18.88 -9.71
N ASP A 2 -25.15 18.30 -10.15
CA ASP A 2 -25.12 17.36 -11.27
C ASP A 2 -25.68 15.99 -10.79
N ARG A 3 -26.93 15.71 -11.17
CA ARG A 3 -27.63 14.50 -10.70
C ARG A 3 -26.99 13.22 -11.21
N GLU A 4 -26.47 13.21 -12.43
CA GLU A 4 -25.89 11.99 -13.01
C GLU A 4 -24.67 11.54 -12.21
N VAL A 5 -23.77 12.46 -11.84
CA VAL A 5 -22.57 12.15 -11.03
C VAL A 5 -22.96 11.70 -9.62
N PHE A 6 -23.87 12.42 -8.94
CA PHE A 6 -24.23 12.10 -7.56
C PHE A 6 -25.13 10.85 -7.43
N ASP A 7 -25.87 10.49 -8.50
CA ASP A 7 -26.55 9.19 -8.56
C ASP A 7 -25.56 8.03 -8.69
N LEU A 8 -24.44 8.21 -9.42
CA LEU A 8 -23.36 7.21 -9.49
C LEU A 8 -22.61 7.10 -8.15
N GLU A 9 -22.34 8.22 -7.48
CA GLU A 9 -21.76 8.21 -6.13
C GLU A 9 -22.65 7.42 -5.15
N THR A 10 -23.97 7.66 -5.21
CA THR A 10 -24.94 6.93 -4.38
C THR A 10 -24.92 5.42 -4.68
N LYS A 11 -24.86 5.04 -5.95
CA LYS A 11 -24.76 3.63 -6.34
C LYS A 11 -23.48 2.98 -5.83
N GLU A 12 -22.35 3.68 -5.93
CA GLU A 12 -21.06 3.16 -5.43
C GLU A 12 -21.06 3.05 -3.90
N LEU A 13 -21.61 4.03 -3.19
CA LEU A 13 -21.78 3.97 -1.73
C LEU A 13 -22.61 2.75 -1.30
N LEU A 14 -23.72 2.48 -2.01
CA LEU A 14 -24.54 1.32 -1.75
C LEU A 14 -23.82 0.01 -2.06
N ARG A 15 -23.06 -0.06 -3.17
CA ARG A 15 -22.24 -1.22 -3.51
C ARG A 15 -21.24 -1.54 -2.41
N GLN A 16 -20.52 -0.52 -1.96
CA GLN A 16 -19.50 -0.66 -0.91
C GLN A 16 -20.13 -1.02 0.45
N ASN A 17 -21.25 -0.39 0.83
CA ASN A 17 -21.92 -0.68 2.10
C ASN A 17 -22.51 -2.10 2.15
N ASN A 18 -22.98 -2.64 1.04
CA ASN A 18 -23.60 -3.96 0.95
C ASN A 18 -22.62 -5.10 0.63
N GLY A 19 -21.37 -4.77 0.32
CA GLY A 19 -20.32 -5.72 -0.02
C GLY A 19 -19.23 -5.84 1.05
N ILE A 20 -18.44 -6.90 0.92
CA ILE A 20 -17.24 -7.14 1.72
C ILE A 20 -16.02 -6.83 0.86
N GLU A 21 -15.28 -5.77 1.24
CA GLU A 21 -14.07 -5.33 0.56
C GLU A 21 -12.83 -5.99 1.17
N LEU A 22 -12.14 -6.80 0.36
CA LEU A 22 -10.94 -7.55 0.76
C LEU A 22 -9.73 -7.25 -0.14
N ILE A 23 -9.79 -6.22 -0.98
CA ILE A 23 -8.62 -5.75 -1.72
C ILE A 23 -7.64 -5.12 -0.72
N ALA A 24 -6.47 -5.74 -0.56
CA ALA A 24 -5.48 -5.35 0.47
C ALA A 24 -4.93 -3.92 0.32
N SER A 25 -5.09 -3.30 -0.85
CA SER A 25 -4.69 -1.93 -1.14
C SER A 25 -5.81 -0.89 -1.00
N GLU A 26 -7.01 -1.31 -0.58
CA GLU A 26 -8.15 -0.42 -0.36
C GLU A 26 -8.46 -0.22 1.11
N ASN A 27 -9.05 0.94 1.41
CA ASN A 27 -9.52 1.30 2.74
C ASN A 27 -10.51 2.46 2.64
N TYR A 28 -11.23 2.72 3.72
CA TYR A 28 -12.23 3.78 3.81
C TYR A 28 -11.72 4.94 4.65
N PRO A 29 -11.49 6.12 4.07
CA PRO A 29 -11.12 7.31 4.81
C PRO A 29 -12.32 7.82 5.64
N SER A 30 -12.03 8.52 6.74
CA SER A 30 -13.05 9.16 7.57
C SER A 30 -13.86 10.21 6.80
N ARG A 31 -15.00 10.60 7.37
CA ARG A 31 -15.78 11.74 6.87
C ARG A 31 -14.94 13.01 6.80
N ASP A 32 -14.09 13.26 7.80
CA ASP A 32 -13.28 14.46 7.87
C ASP A 32 -12.16 14.48 6.83
N VAL A 33 -11.53 13.32 6.55
CA VAL A 33 -10.57 13.17 5.44
C VAL A 33 -11.24 13.45 4.10
N ARG A 34 -12.46 12.93 3.87
CA ARG A 34 -13.24 13.20 2.63
C ARG A 34 -13.67 14.66 2.51
N ALA A 35 -14.13 15.26 3.62
CA ALA A 35 -14.50 16.67 3.65
C ALA A 35 -13.30 17.59 3.34
N ALA A 36 -12.13 17.30 3.90
CA ALA A 36 -10.89 18.03 3.60
C ALA A 36 -10.50 17.87 2.11
N ALA A 37 -10.63 16.67 1.54
CA ALA A 37 -10.36 16.42 0.12
C ALA A 37 -11.33 17.15 -0.82
N GLY A 38 -12.56 17.43 -0.40
CA GLY A 38 -13.56 18.22 -1.14
C GLY A 38 -13.58 19.71 -0.78
N SER A 39 -12.56 20.21 -0.07
CA SER A 39 -12.55 21.58 0.47
C SER A 39 -12.19 22.65 -0.56
N ILE A 40 -12.36 23.92 -0.16
CA ILE A 40 -12.03 25.12 -0.96
C ILE A 40 -10.55 25.18 -1.37
N PHE A 41 -9.66 24.47 -0.69
CA PHE A 41 -8.24 24.38 -1.04
C PHE A 41 -8.00 23.86 -2.46
N THR A 42 -8.98 23.18 -3.09
CA THR A 42 -8.91 22.76 -4.49
C THR A 42 -8.72 23.93 -5.48
N ALA A 43 -9.12 25.15 -5.10
CA ALA A 43 -9.05 26.33 -5.96
C ALA A 43 -7.67 27.01 -5.94
N LYS A 44 -6.78 26.66 -4.97
CA LYS A 44 -5.52 27.39 -4.77
C LYS A 44 -4.36 26.80 -5.54
N TYR A 45 -3.67 27.63 -6.33
CA TYR A 45 -2.43 27.30 -7.02
C TYR A 45 -1.22 27.72 -6.15
N ALA A 46 -0.35 26.77 -5.78
CA ALA A 46 0.70 26.99 -4.80
C ALA A 46 2.04 26.31 -5.19
N GLU A 47 2.48 26.50 -6.44
CA GLU A 47 3.79 25.98 -6.90
C GLU A 47 4.93 26.47 -5.99
N GLY A 48 5.87 25.57 -5.72
CA GLY A 48 6.93 25.77 -4.76
C GLY A 48 6.63 25.11 -3.42
N TYR A 49 7.17 25.67 -2.36
CA TYR A 49 7.10 25.12 -0.99
C TYR A 49 6.75 26.22 0.02
N PRO A 50 6.31 25.90 1.24
CA PRO A 50 6.01 26.90 2.27
C PRO A 50 7.12 27.95 2.40
N GLY A 51 6.72 29.23 2.37
CA GLY A 51 7.62 30.38 2.40
C GLY A 51 8.43 30.65 1.12
N ARG A 52 8.29 29.80 0.09
CA ARG A 52 9.03 29.90 -1.18
C ARG A 52 8.12 29.55 -2.37
N ARG A 53 6.95 30.18 -2.44
CA ARG A 53 5.97 29.99 -3.52
C ARG A 53 6.25 30.87 -4.72
N TYR A 54 5.81 30.40 -5.88
CA TYR A 54 5.84 31.18 -7.13
C TYR A 54 4.59 32.06 -7.31
N TYR A 55 3.58 31.90 -6.46
CA TYR A 55 2.30 32.62 -6.52
C TYR A 55 2.02 33.36 -5.21
N GLY A 56 1.26 34.47 -5.31
CA GLY A 56 0.78 35.19 -4.13
C GLY A 56 -0.43 34.53 -3.48
N GLY A 57 -0.82 34.99 -2.28
CA GLY A 57 -1.97 34.51 -1.53
C GLY A 57 -1.82 33.08 -1.02
N CYS A 58 -0.61 32.71 -0.62
CA CYS A 58 -0.29 31.35 -0.19
C CYS A 58 -0.14 31.23 1.33
N GLU A 59 -0.39 32.26 2.11
CA GLU A 59 -0.16 32.30 3.56
C GLU A 59 -0.87 31.15 4.27
N VAL A 60 -2.14 30.93 3.96
CA VAL A 60 -2.95 29.86 4.58
C VAL A 60 -2.52 28.45 4.13
N VAL A 61 -2.20 28.29 2.85
CA VAL A 61 -1.72 26.97 2.36
C VAL A 61 -0.31 26.67 2.83
N ASP A 62 0.52 27.68 3.13
CA ASP A 62 1.81 27.48 3.77
C ASP A 62 1.66 26.94 5.19
N GLU A 63 0.71 27.46 5.96
CA GLU A 63 0.36 26.93 7.29
C GLU A 63 -0.16 25.50 7.17
N LEU A 64 -1.06 25.23 6.21
CA LEU A 64 -1.64 23.92 5.98
C LEU A 64 -0.59 22.87 5.60
N GLU A 65 0.26 23.17 4.62
CA GLU A 65 1.29 22.23 4.17
C GLU A 65 2.35 22.01 5.26
N THR A 66 2.73 23.07 5.99
CA THR A 66 3.61 22.95 7.16
C THR A 66 2.98 22.03 8.23
N LEU A 67 1.69 22.18 8.53
CA LEU A 67 0.97 21.32 9.46
C LEU A 67 0.98 19.84 9.01
N ALA A 68 0.76 19.61 7.72
CA ALA A 68 0.80 18.24 7.16
C ALA A 68 2.20 17.64 7.25
N ILE A 69 3.26 18.42 6.94
CA ILE A 69 4.67 18.00 7.04
C ILE A 69 5.01 17.65 8.50
N GLU A 70 4.69 18.51 9.46
CA GLU A 70 5.04 18.27 10.87
C GLU A 70 4.28 17.06 11.46
N ARG A 71 3.00 16.87 11.11
CA ARG A 71 2.24 15.67 11.48
C ARG A 71 2.81 14.40 10.87
N CYS A 72 3.21 14.45 9.61
CA CYS A 72 3.84 13.33 8.91
C CYS A 72 5.18 12.95 9.55
N LYS A 73 6.02 13.95 9.83
CA LYS A 73 7.31 13.76 10.52
C LYS A 73 7.12 13.14 11.91
N ALA A 74 6.18 13.65 12.69
CA ALA A 74 5.89 13.13 14.03
C ALA A 74 5.37 11.68 13.99
N LEU A 75 4.49 11.36 13.03
CA LEU A 75 3.90 10.04 12.89
C LEU A 75 4.94 8.95 12.59
N PHE A 76 5.90 9.26 11.71
CA PHE A 76 6.90 8.29 11.25
C PHE A 76 8.27 8.47 11.92
N GLY A 77 8.46 9.47 12.77
CA GLY A 77 9.72 9.70 13.49
C GLY A 77 10.85 10.14 12.58
N VAL A 78 10.60 11.01 11.59
CA VAL A 78 11.59 11.42 10.57
C VAL A 78 11.94 12.90 10.66
N ALA A 79 13.14 13.24 10.21
CA ALA A 79 13.61 14.62 10.17
C ALA A 79 13.02 15.42 8.97
N TYR A 80 12.68 14.74 7.88
CA TYR A 80 12.18 15.36 6.65
C TYR A 80 11.00 14.58 6.08
N ALA A 81 9.99 15.33 5.58
CA ALA A 81 8.87 14.79 4.84
C ALA A 81 8.48 15.74 3.69
N ASN A 82 8.19 15.16 2.51
CA ASN A 82 7.54 15.86 1.40
C ASN A 82 6.15 15.26 1.20
N VAL A 83 5.11 16.08 1.35
CA VAL A 83 3.70 15.66 1.29
C VAL A 83 3.01 15.99 -0.05
N GLN A 84 3.75 16.56 -1.00
CA GLN A 84 3.21 17.00 -2.29
C GLN A 84 2.98 15.89 -3.33
N PRO A 85 3.65 14.71 -3.32
CA PRO A 85 3.43 13.70 -4.35
C PRO A 85 1.92 13.35 -4.50
N HIS A 86 1.43 13.40 -5.77
CA HIS A 86 0.02 13.15 -6.07
C HIS A 86 -0.36 11.66 -5.94
N SER A 87 0.63 10.77 -6.01
CA SER A 87 0.45 9.32 -5.88
C SER A 87 1.74 8.63 -5.42
N GLY A 88 1.64 7.36 -5.02
CA GLY A 88 2.82 6.54 -4.72
C GLY A 88 3.75 6.38 -5.92
N SER A 89 3.20 6.24 -7.14
CA SER A 89 4.02 6.14 -8.36
C SER A 89 4.82 7.40 -8.63
N GLN A 90 4.24 8.59 -8.39
CA GLN A 90 4.97 9.86 -8.50
C GLN A 90 5.97 10.05 -7.38
N ALA A 91 5.66 9.59 -6.16
CA ALA A 91 6.62 9.57 -5.07
C ALA A 91 7.86 8.71 -5.40
N ASN A 92 7.64 7.51 -5.96
CA ASN A 92 8.72 6.63 -6.40
C ASN A 92 9.53 7.27 -7.54
N PHE A 93 8.86 7.88 -8.52
CA PHE A 93 9.56 8.57 -9.61
C PHE A 93 10.44 9.72 -9.09
N ALA A 94 9.90 10.55 -8.21
CA ALA A 94 10.64 11.65 -7.60
C ALA A 94 11.82 11.13 -6.76
N ALA A 95 11.62 10.04 -5.98
CA ALA A 95 12.68 9.43 -5.19
C ALA A 95 13.81 8.90 -6.08
N TYR A 96 13.50 8.15 -7.15
CA TYR A 96 14.52 7.70 -8.09
C TYR A 96 15.27 8.88 -8.71
N ARG A 97 14.55 9.93 -9.15
CA ARG A 97 15.17 11.12 -9.76
C ARG A 97 16.06 11.88 -8.78
N ALA A 98 15.72 11.89 -7.50
CA ALA A 98 16.52 12.54 -6.46
C ALA A 98 17.85 11.79 -6.19
N LEU A 99 17.85 10.48 -6.35
CA LEU A 99 18.95 9.58 -5.98
C LEU A 99 19.83 9.15 -7.15
N LEU A 100 19.27 9.05 -8.36
CA LEU A 100 19.84 8.35 -9.50
C LEU A 100 19.91 9.22 -10.75
N ALA A 101 20.85 8.89 -11.64
CA ALA A 101 20.87 9.33 -13.02
C ALA A 101 20.11 8.30 -13.92
N PRO A 102 19.57 8.73 -15.07
CA PRO A 102 19.03 7.80 -16.07
C PRO A 102 20.07 6.74 -16.45
N GLY A 103 19.65 5.46 -16.48
CA GLY A 103 20.51 4.32 -16.75
C GLY A 103 21.18 3.70 -15.52
N ASP A 104 21.10 4.32 -14.34
CA ASP A 104 21.56 3.69 -13.10
C ASP A 104 20.80 2.42 -12.80
N LYS A 105 21.45 1.49 -12.09
CA LYS A 105 20.90 0.16 -11.80
C LYS A 105 20.20 0.13 -10.43
N ILE A 106 19.00 -0.42 -10.41
CA ILE A 106 18.19 -0.69 -9.23
C ILE A 106 18.05 -2.20 -9.04
N LEU A 107 18.30 -2.69 -7.83
CA LEU A 107 18.05 -4.08 -7.44
C LEU A 107 16.76 -4.14 -6.61
N SER A 108 15.74 -4.89 -7.05
CA SER A 108 14.44 -4.99 -6.42
C SER A 108 13.86 -6.40 -6.44
N LEU A 109 12.74 -6.63 -5.74
CA LEU A 109 11.97 -7.87 -5.85
C LEU A 109 11.18 -7.87 -7.17
N THR A 110 11.03 -9.06 -7.78
CA THR A 110 10.24 -9.19 -9.02
C THR A 110 8.76 -8.88 -8.79
N LEU A 111 8.05 -8.47 -9.85
CA LEU A 111 6.60 -8.26 -9.80
C LEU A 111 5.86 -9.56 -9.44
N ASN A 112 6.34 -10.70 -9.95
CA ASN A 112 5.73 -12.01 -9.73
C ASN A 112 5.82 -12.46 -8.27
N ASP A 113 6.88 -12.06 -7.58
CA ASP A 113 7.10 -12.37 -6.16
C ASP A 113 6.51 -11.30 -5.21
N GLY A 114 5.73 -10.36 -5.74
CA GLY A 114 5.02 -9.36 -4.94
C GLY A 114 5.54 -7.93 -5.05
N GLY A 115 6.50 -7.63 -5.96
CA GLY A 115 6.95 -6.27 -6.25
C GLY A 115 5.84 -5.37 -6.79
N HIS A 116 6.09 -4.06 -6.86
CA HIS A 116 5.16 -3.09 -7.43
C HIS A 116 5.49 -2.81 -8.90
N LEU A 117 4.50 -2.33 -9.69
CA LEU A 117 4.72 -1.95 -11.11
C LEU A 117 5.87 -0.95 -11.27
N THR A 118 6.00 0.03 -10.38
CA THR A 118 7.09 1.03 -10.43
C THR A 118 8.44 0.50 -9.96
N HIS A 119 8.53 -0.78 -9.60
CA HIS A 119 9.77 -1.46 -9.22
C HIS A 119 10.38 -2.26 -10.39
N GLY A 120 10.30 -1.71 -11.61
CA GLY A 120 10.98 -2.26 -12.78
C GLY A 120 10.11 -3.09 -13.72
N SER A 121 8.78 -3.00 -13.62
CA SER A 121 7.90 -3.59 -14.62
C SER A 121 8.11 -2.94 -15.99
N SER A 122 8.19 -3.74 -17.05
CA SER A 122 8.41 -3.28 -18.43
C SER A 122 7.35 -2.32 -18.95
N VAL A 123 6.16 -2.30 -18.33
CA VAL A 123 5.08 -1.38 -18.68
C VAL A 123 5.10 -0.08 -17.86
N SER A 124 6.05 0.05 -16.93
CA SER A 124 6.20 1.22 -16.06
C SER A 124 7.32 2.15 -16.56
N PHE A 125 7.19 3.45 -16.26
CA PHE A 125 8.25 4.44 -16.51
C PHE A 125 9.60 4.02 -15.94
N SER A 126 9.61 3.28 -14.85
CA SER A 126 10.82 2.91 -14.12
C SER A 126 11.78 2.09 -14.99
N ALA A 127 11.28 1.05 -15.67
CA ALA A 127 12.08 0.21 -16.55
C ALA A 127 12.54 0.93 -17.86
N ASN A 128 11.87 2.02 -18.23
CA ASN A 128 12.27 2.83 -19.38
C ASN A 128 13.37 3.84 -19.04
N THR A 129 13.55 4.16 -17.76
CA THR A 129 14.50 5.18 -17.30
C THR A 129 15.74 4.58 -16.64
N TYR A 130 15.57 3.48 -15.90
CA TYR A 130 16.60 2.84 -15.10
C TYR A 130 16.77 1.37 -15.49
N GLN A 131 17.94 0.82 -15.21
CA GLN A 131 18.19 -0.62 -15.35
C GLN A 131 17.70 -1.33 -14.08
N PHE A 132 16.96 -2.42 -14.25
CA PHE A 132 16.52 -3.23 -13.13
C PHE A 132 17.16 -4.61 -13.13
N ALA A 133 17.68 -4.99 -12.00
CA ALA A 133 18.02 -6.36 -11.64
C ALA A 133 17.10 -6.81 -10.52
N PHE A 134 16.93 -8.12 -10.38
CA PHE A 134 15.97 -8.66 -9.42
C PHE A 134 16.61 -9.71 -8.53
N TYR A 135 16.18 -9.74 -7.27
CA TYR A 135 16.36 -10.88 -6.38
C TYR A 135 15.04 -11.65 -6.28
N PRO A 136 15.07 -12.98 -6.29
CA PRO A 136 13.88 -13.81 -6.05
C PRO A 136 13.63 -13.96 -4.56
N LEU A 137 12.48 -14.53 -4.20
CA LEU A 137 12.25 -15.14 -2.90
C LEU A 137 13.01 -16.48 -2.80
N GLY A 138 13.18 -16.98 -1.59
CA GLY A 138 13.60 -18.38 -1.35
C GLY A 138 12.51 -19.36 -1.78
N ASP A 139 12.87 -20.64 -1.87
CA ASP A 139 11.95 -21.72 -2.30
C ASP A 139 10.70 -21.85 -1.41
N ASP A 140 10.78 -21.38 -0.18
CA ASP A 140 9.69 -21.33 0.80
C ASP A 140 8.80 -20.08 0.68
N GLY A 141 9.08 -19.21 -0.28
CA GLY A 141 8.36 -17.94 -0.50
C GLY A 141 8.73 -16.81 0.45
N HIS A 142 9.79 -16.98 1.27
CA HIS A 142 10.31 -15.94 2.15
C HIS A 142 11.49 -15.20 1.51
N LEU A 143 11.78 -13.99 2.03
CA LEU A 143 13.00 -13.25 1.71
C LEU A 143 14.21 -14.03 2.21
N ASP A 144 15.09 -14.41 1.29
CA ASP A 144 16.36 -15.04 1.61
C ASP A 144 17.48 -13.98 1.56
N TYR A 145 18.02 -13.65 2.72
CA TYR A 145 19.04 -12.60 2.86
C TYR A 145 20.40 -13.00 2.30
N ASP A 146 20.70 -14.29 2.17
CA ASP A 146 21.92 -14.77 1.52
C ASP A 146 21.80 -14.64 0.00
N ILE A 147 20.63 -14.94 -0.57
CA ILE A 147 20.33 -14.65 -1.98
C ILE A 147 20.42 -13.15 -2.25
N ILE A 148 19.81 -12.32 -1.39
CA ILE A 148 19.89 -10.85 -1.52
C ILE A 148 21.34 -10.38 -1.50
N LYS A 149 22.15 -10.88 -0.56
CA LYS A 149 23.60 -10.57 -0.49
C LYS A 149 24.32 -10.95 -1.78
N ALA A 150 24.13 -12.18 -2.25
CA ALA A 150 24.75 -12.66 -3.49
C ALA A 150 24.38 -11.80 -4.69
N ARG A 151 23.12 -11.38 -4.78
CA ARG A 151 22.63 -10.49 -5.85
C ARG A 151 23.20 -9.08 -5.75
N LEU A 152 23.38 -8.51 -4.56
CA LEU A 152 24.05 -7.21 -4.36
C LEU A 152 25.47 -7.22 -4.97
N TYR A 153 26.28 -8.25 -4.68
CA TYR A 153 27.63 -8.35 -5.19
C TYR A 153 27.69 -8.64 -6.70
N ALA A 154 26.76 -9.44 -7.22
CA ALA A 154 26.72 -9.78 -8.64
C ALA A 154 26.24 -8.58 -9.50
N GLU A 155 25.19 -7.89 -9.08
CA GLU A 155 24.52 -6.86 -9.86
C GLU A 155 25.14 -5.47 -9.70
N LYS A 156 25.77 -5.19 -8.58
CA LYS A 156 26.43 -3.90 -8.27
C LYS A 156 25.48 -2.71 -8.49
N PRO A 157 24.33 -2.67 -7.81
CA PRO A 157 23.32 -1.64 -8.00
C PRO A 157 23.74 -0.29 -7.41
N ASN A 158 23.17 0.80 -7.98
CA ASN A 158 23.24 2.13 -7.40
C ASN A 158 22.19 2.32 -6.29
N LEU A 159 21.08 1.57 -6.38
CA LEU A 159 19.97 1.60 -5.43
C LEU A 159 19.47 0.18 -5.14
N PHE A 160 19.35 -0.15 -3.85
CA PHE A 160 18.60 -1.31 -3.39
C PHE A 160 17.20 -0.85 -2.98
N LEU A 161 16.16 -1.51 -3.52
CA LEU A 161 14.77 -1.19 -3.32
C LEU A 161 14.04 -2.34 -2.62
N ALA A 162 13.46 -2.05 -1.46
CA ALA A 162 12.58 -2.95 -0.73
C ALA A 162 11.16 -2.37 -0.59
N GLY A 163 10.25 -3.18 -0.04
CA GLY A 163 8.84 -2.83 0.08
C GLY A 163 8.02 -3.44 -1.06
N TYR A 164 6.89 -4.07 -0.73
CA TYR A 164 6.21 -4.98 -1.64
C TYR A 164 4.71 -4.82 -1.56
N SER A 165 4.03 -5.17 -2.67
CA SER A 165 2.57 -5.04 -2.80
C SER A 165 1.81 -6.29 -2.38
N ALA A 166 2.47 -7.46 -2.41
CA ALA A 166 1.83 -8.75 -2.18
C ALA A 166 2.73 -9.73 -1.39
N TYR A 167 3.57 -9.21 -0.52
CA TYR A 167 4.40 -10.01 0.38
C TYR A 167 3.76 -10.06 1.77
N PRO A 168 3.38 -11.26 2.27
CA PRO A 168 2.57 -11.39 3.47
C PRO A 168 3.38 -11.46 4.78
N PHE A 169 4.71 -11.44 4.72
CA PHE A 169 5.57 -11.63 5.88
C PHE A 169 6.27 -10.35 6.33
N ALA A 170 6.88 -10.39 7.51
CA ALA A 170 7.69 -9.31 8.03
C ALA A 170 8.97 -9.11 7.19
N ILE A 171 9.45 -7.87 7.16
CA ILE A 171 10.66 -7.49 6.45
C ILE A 171 11.67 -7.01 7.49
N ASP A 172 12.86 -7.60 7.52
CA ASP A 172 13.96 -7.13 8.36
C ASP A 172 14.78 -6.04 7.64
N PHE A 173 14.31 -4.80 7.76
CA PHE A 173 14.98 -3.62 7.18
C PHE A 173 16.36 -3.37 7.78
N LYS A 174 16.57 -3.74 9.06
CA LYS A 174 17.87 -3.64 9.71
C LYS A 174 18.86 -4.56 9.03
N LYS A 175 18.50 -5.81 8.81
CA LYS A 175 19.34 -6.79 8.11
C LYS A 175 19.68 -6.33 6.69
N MET A 176 18.71 -5.79 5.97
CA MET A 176 18.96 -5.23 4.63
C MET A 176 19.98 -4.08 4.69
N ARG A 177 19.85 -3.16 5.66
CA ARG A 177 20.81 -2.07 5.83
C ARG A 177 22.22 -2.61 6.11
N GLU A 178 22.34 -3.59 7.00
CA GLU A 178 23.62 -4.23 7.32
C GLU A 178 24.30 -4.84 6.07
N LEU A 179 23.53 -5.53 5.23
CA LEU A 179 24.04 -6.11 3.97
C LEU A 179 24.52 -5.05 2.99
N ILE A 180 23.77 -3.95 2.85
CA ILE A 180 24.14 -2.85 1.95
C ILE A 180 25.38 -2.12 2.47
N ASP A 181 25.50 -1.91 3.77
CA ASP A 181 26.67 -1.27 4.38
C ASP A 181 27.92 -2.15 4.26
N GLU A 182 27.76 -3.47 4.44
CA GLU A 182 28.84 -4.44 4.21
C GLU A 182 29.30 -4.37 2.76
N TYR A 183 28.37 -4.47 1.80
CA TYR A 183 28.64 -4.38 0.37
C TYR A 183 29.38 -3.06 0.02
N ASN A 184 28.88 -1.92 0.48
CA ASN A 184 29.49 -0.61 0.21
C ASN A 184 30.91 -0.53 0.76
N ARG A 185 31.15 -1.02 1.99
CA ARG A 185 32.45 -1.01 2.64
C ARG A 185 33.45 -1.90 1.90
N GLU A 186 33.04 -3.10 1.48
CA GLU A 186 33.94 -4.07 0.85
C GLU A 186 34.28 -3.75 -0.59
N THR A 187 33.34 -3.14 -1.32
CA THR A 187 33.49 -2.83 -2.74
C THR A 187 33.89 -1.39 -3.05
N GLY A 188 33.82 -0.49 -2.05
CA GLY A 188 33.96 0.94 -2.25
C GLY A 188 32.78 1.58 -2.99
N SER A 189 31.65 0.87 -3.09
CA SER A 189 30.43 1.35 -3.74
C SER A 189 29.65 2.31 -2.84
N ASN A 190 28.64 2.98 -3.41
CA ASN A 190 27.71 3.84 -2.69
C ASN A 190 26.27 3.48 -3.09
N CYS A 191 25.91 2.21 -2.88
CA CYS A 191 24.53 1.76 -3.07
C CYS A 191 23.63 2.37 -2.00
N LEU A 192 22.58 3.07 -2.42
CA LEU A 192 21.59 3.67 -1.54
C LEU A 192 20.47 2.67 -1.22
N PHE A 193 19.78 2.88 -0.10
CA PHE A 193 18.67 2.05 0.33
C PHE A 193 17.35 2.84 0.30
N MET A 194 16.40 2.38 -0.51
CA MET A 194 15.05 2.91 -0.59
C MET A 194 14.02 1.86 -0.15
N VAL A 195 13.00 2.31 0.57
CA VAL A 195 11.86 1.45 0.91
C VAL A 195 10.55 2.11 0.45
N ASP A 196 9.75 1.37 -0.31
CA ASP A 196 8.34 1.70 -0.57
C ASP A 196 7.47 1.00 0.48
N MET A 197 7.06 1.74 1.51
CA MET A 197 6.26 1.18 2.61
C MET A 197 4.75 1.29 2.38
N ALA A 198 4.29 1.57 1.16
CA ALA A 198 2.89 1.89 0.86
C ALA A 198 1.89 0.87 1.43
N HIS A 199 2.19 -0.42 1.38
CA HIS A 199 1.32 -1.45 1.91
C HIS A 199 1.35 -1.56 3.44
N ILE A 200 2.49 -1.31 4.06
CA ILE A 200 2.69 -1.45 5.51
C ILE A 200 2.67 -0.12 6.26
N ALA A 201 2.38 1.01 5.60
CA ALA A 201 2.42 2.34 6.24
C ALA A 201 1.53 2.44 7.48
N GLY A 202 0.35 1.82 7.48
CA GLY A 202 -0.51 1.72 8.66
C GLY A 202 0.12 0.89 9.77
N GLN A 203 0.80 -0.22 9.43
CA GLN A 203 1.49 -1.08 10.40
C GLN A 203 2.68 -0.36 11.04
N VAL A 204 3.42 0.44 10.24
CA VAL A 204 4.51 1.30 10.74
C VAL A 204 3.95 2.38 11.66
N ALA A 205 2.88 3.08 11.26
CA ALA A 205 2.23 4.10 12.08
C ALA A 205 1.71 3.53 13.42
N ALA A 206 1.14 2.32 13.39
CA ALA A 206 0.70 1.58 14.58
C ALA A 206 1.85 0.95 15.38
N LYS A 207 3.09 1.06 14.95
CA LYS A 207 4.29 0.47 15.60
C LYS A 207 4.19 -1.07 15.75
N ARG A 208 3.67 -1.75 14.71
CA ARG A 208 3.48 -3.20 14.68
C ARG A 208 4.47 -3.91 13.74
N CYS A 209 5.46 -3.20 13.23
CA CYS A 209 6.62 -3.73 12.51
C CYS A 209 7.81 -2.78 12.66
N GLN A 210 8.96 -3.19 12.14
CA GLN A 210 10.12 -2.30 12.04
C GLN A 210 9.76 -1.06 11.21
N ASN A 211 10.21 0.11 11.68
CA ASN A 211 10.07 1.34 10.92
C ASN A 211 11.20 1.43 9.87
N PRO A 212 10.90 1.37 8.56
CA PRO A 212 11.94 1.46 7.54
C PRO A 212 12.67 2.81 7.54
N CYS A 213 12.07 3.87 8.11
CA CYS A 213 12.70 5.17 8.20
C CYS A 213 13.97 5.20 9.09
N ASP A 214 14.12 4.20 9.97
CA ASP A 214 15.30 4.07 10.82
C ASP A 214 16.52 3.51 10.06
N TYR A 215 16.30 2.92 8.89
CA TYR A 215 17.32 2.16 8.15
C TYR A 215 17.55 2.64 6.71
N ALA A 216 16.50 3.13 6.04
CA ALA A 216 16.58 3.52 4.64
C ALA A 216 17.07 4.96 4.47
N ASP A 217 17.77 5.24 3.36
CA ASP A 217 18.15 6.59 2.97
C ASP A 217 16.93 7.42 2.57
N ILE A 218 15.93 6.78 1.93
CA ILE A 218 14.67 7.39 1.54
C ILE A 218 13.54 6.38 1.66
N VAL A 219 12.38 6.83 2.11
CA VAL A 219 11.17 6.01 2.19
C VAL A 219 10.04 6.70 1.45
N THR A 220 9.32 5.96 0.62
CA THR A 220 8.11 6.43 -0.04
C THR A 220 6.88 5.69 0.50
N SER A 221 5.72 6.31 0.36
CA SER A 221 4.46 5.65 0.69
C SER A 221 3.29 6.25 -0.10
N THR A 222 2.22 5.48 -0.16
CA THR A 222 0.87 6.01 -0.40
C THR A 222 0.22 6.39 0.93
N THR A 223 -0.84 7.20 0.87
CA THR A 223 -1.60 7.61 2.06
C THR A 223 -2.96 6.91 2.20
N HIS A 224 -3.41 6.18 1.18
CA HIS A 224 -4.79 5.68 1.05
C HIS A 224 -4.99 4.18 1.27
N LYS A 225 -3.94 3.42 1.61
CA LYS A 225 -4.03 1.97 1.86
C LYS A 225 -4.26 1.72 3.37
N THR A 226 -3.37 0.99 4.00
CA THR A 226 -3.47 0.71 5.44
C THR A 226 -3.44 1.96 6.32
N LEU A 227 -2.89 3.08 5.83
CA LEU A 227 -2.88 4.37 6.55
C LEU A 227 -4.23 5.09 6.55
N ARG A 228 -5.20 4.66 5.73
CA ARG A 228 -6.59 5.10 5.76
C ARG A 228 -6.83 6.57 5.40
N GLY A 229 -5.87 7.20 4.70
CA GLY A 229 -5.94 8.60 4.26
C GLY A 229 -6.50 8.79 2.84
N PRO A 230 -6.36 10.00 2.27
CA PRO A 230 -6.73 10.27 0.89
C PRO A 230 -5.77 9.59 -0.09
N ARG A 231 -6.19 9.43 -1.35
CA ARG A 231 -5.27 9.02 -2.42
C ARG A 231 -4.19 10.08 -2.61
N GLY A 232 -2.94 9.65 -2.46
CA GLY A 232 -1.76 10.51 -2.53
C GLY A 232 -0.49 9.74 -2.21
N GLY A 233 0.66 10.42 -2.26
CA GLY A 233 1.97 9.89 -1.88
C GLY A 233 2.70 10.81 -0.91
N ILE A 234 3.73 10.26 -0.27
CA ILE A 234 4.69 10.98 0.58
C ILE A 234 6.10 10.46 0.35
N ILE A 235 7.09 11.30 0.64
CA ILE A 235 8.50 10.93 0.64
C ILE A 235 9.11 11.36 1.99
N LEU A 236 9.81 10.45 2.64
CA LEU A 236 10.36 10.59 3.97
C LEU A 236 11.86 10.34 3.97
N SER A 237 12.61 11.02 4.83
CA SER A 237 14.04 10.75 5.00
C SER A 237 14.56 11.28 6.33
N ASN A 238 15.55 10.61 6.89
CA ASN A 238 16.42 11.16 7.95
C ASN A 238 17.70 11.80 7.39
N ARG A 239 17.93 11.69 6.07
CA ARG A 239 19.04 12.28 5.33
C ARG A 239 18.69 13.71 4.88
N LEU A 240 18.98 14.71 5.72
CA LEU A 240 18.70 16.11 5.39
C LEU A 240 19.48 16.62 4.17
N ASP A 241 20.60 16.00 3.85
CA ASP A 241 21.37 16.29 2.63
C ASP A 241 20.61 15.92 1.34
N LEU A 242 19.61 15.03 1.43
CA LEU A 242 18.74 14.66 0.32
C LEU A 242 17.52 15.57 0.17
N ALA A 243 17.14 16.32 1.22
CA ALA A 243 15.89 17.09 1.24
C ALA A 243 15.72 18.01 0.02
N LYS A 244 16.75 18.82 -0.31
CA LYS A 244 16.72 19.72 -1.46
C LYS A 244 16.63 18.98 -2.79
N LYS A 245 17.24 17.79 -2.91
CA LYS A 245 17.16 16.96 -4.13
C LYS A 245 15.77 16.38 -4.28
N ILE A 246 15.15 15.93 -3.18
CA ILE A 246 13.77 15.42 -3.17
C ILE A 246 12.80 16.52 -3.55
N ASP A 247 12.88 17.71 -2.92
CA ASP A 247 12.04 18.85 -3.27
C ASP A 247 12.13 19.18 -4.75
N SER A 248 13.34 19.30 -5.31
CA SER A 248 13.54 19.61 -6.72
C SER A 248 13.03 18.50 -7.63
N ALA A 249 13.11 17.25 -7.23
CA ALA A 249 12.59 16.10 -7.97
C ALA A 249 11.06 16.05 -7.97
N VAL A 250 10.41 16.46 -6.89
CA VAL A 250 8.95 16.60 -6.83
C VAL A 250 8.52 17.81 -7.65
N PHE A 251 8.96 19.00 -7.29
CA PHE A 251 8.66 20.23 -8.00
C PHE A 251 9.96 20.99 -8.32
N PRO A 252 10.20 21.38 -9.57
CA PRO A 252 9.30 21.31 -10.74
C PRO A 252 9.47 20.06 -11.63
N TYR A 253 10.27 19.05 -11.21
CA TYR A 253 10.69 17.99 -12.16
C TYR A 253 9.56 17.00 -12.51
N THR A 254 8.84 16.47 -11.51
CA THR A 254 7.83 15.42 -11.76
C THR A 254 6.40 15.93 -11.77
N GLN A 255 6.13 17.07 -11.16
CA GLN A 255 4.79 17.66 -11.08
C GLN A 255 4.85 19.20 -10.96
N GLY A 256 3.71 19.86 -11.23
CA GLY A 256 3.51 21.30 -11.05
C GLY A 256 2.92 21.62 -9.67
N GLY A 257 1.82 22.39 -9.64
CA GLY A 257 1.17 22.79 -8.40
C GLY A 257 0.73 21.61 -7.54
N PRO A 258 0.94 21.67 -6.23
CA PRO A 258 0.47 20.65 -5.30
C PRO A 258 -1.07 20.67 -5.22
N LEU A 259 -1.65 19.54 -4.83
CA LEU A 259 -3.08 19.40 -4.59
C LEU A 259 -3.36 19.73 -3.12
N GLU A 260 -3.58 21.02 -2.82
CA GLU A 260 -3.70 21.51 -1.44
C GLU A 260 -4.88 20.88 -0.68
N HIS A 261 -5.99 20.59 -1.35
CA HIS A 261 -7.12 19.87 -0.75
C HIS A 261 -6.75 18.42 -0.38
N VAL A 262 -5.87 17.77 -1.15
CA VAL A 262 -5.35 16.44 -0.80
C VAL A 262 -4.35 16.54 0.36
N ILE A 263 -3.53 17.59 0.39
CA ILE A 263 -2.62 17.86 1.52
C ILE A 263 -3.41 18.11 2.81
N ALA A 264 -4.52 18.86 2.74
CA ALA A 264 -5.44 19.03 3.85
C ALA A 264 -5.96 17.68 4.37
N ALA A 265 -6.41 16.82 3.47
CA ALA A 265 -6.88 15.48 3.81
C ALA A 265 -5.77 14.58 4.39
N LYS A 266 -4.52 14.70 3.89
CA LYS A 266 -3.35 14.03 4.48
C LYS A 266 -3.10 14.51 5.92
N ALA A 267 -3.20 15.83 6.17
CA ALA A 267 -3.01 16.39 7.50
C ALA A 267 -4.04 15.86 8.52
N VAL A 268 -5.30 15.66 8.10
CA VAL A 268 -6.33 15.01 8.91
C VAL A 268 -5.96 13.55 9.18
N ALA A 269 -5.65 12.79 8.13
CA ALA A 269 -5.32 11.37 8.23
C ALA A 269 -4.10 11.08 9.12
N PHE A 270 -3.06 11.91 9.07
CA PHE A 270 -1.88 11.76 9.93
C PHE A 270 -2.23 12.00 11.40
N LYS A 271 -3.16 12.93 11.70
CA LYS A 271 -3.66 13.14 13.06
C LYS A 271 -4.45 11.93 13.55
N GLU A 272 -5.33 11.38 12.72
CA GLU A 272 -6.11 10.18 13.05
C GLU A 272 -5.20 8.97 13.29
N ALA A 273 -4.18 8.78 12.43
CA ALA A 273 -3.23 7.67 12.55
C ALA A 273 -2.29 7.78 13.77
N ALA A 274 -2.17 8.95 14.38
CA ALA A 274 -1.40 9.18 15.61
C ALA A 274 -2.17 8.84 16.90
N ASN A 275 -3.48 8.55 16.81
CA ASN A 275 -4.31 8.23 17.96
C ASN A 275 -4.15 6.76 18.40
N GLU A 276 -4.37 6.48 19.69
CA GLU A 276 -4.39 5.11 20.22
C GLU A 276 -5.42 4.23 19.52
N SER A 277 -6.58 4.79 19.17
CA SER A 277 -7.62 4.08 18.41
C SER A 277 -7.15 3.53 17.06
N PHE A 278 -6.13 4.12 16.46
CA PHE A 278 -5.53 3.60 15.23
C PHE A 278 -4.67 2.36 15.50
N ILE A 279 -4.01 2.30 16.65
CA ILE A 279 -3.26 1.12 17.08
C ILE A 279 -4.23 -0.05 17.31
N ASP A 280 -5.33 0.18 18.04
CA ASP A 280 -6.38 -0.82 18.27
C ASP A 280 -7.03 -1.30 16.96
N TYR A 281 -7.24 -0.37 16.02
CA TYR A 281 -7.72 -0.72 14.69
C TYR A 281 -6.73 -1.65 13.99
N PHE A 282 -5.44 -1.31 14.01
CA PHE A 282 -4.45 -2.10 13.28
C PHE A 282 -4.22 -3.48 13.91
N ASP A 283 -4.29 -3.59 15.24
CA ASP A 283 -4.26 -4.88 15.95
C ASP A 283 -5.41 -5.78 15.47
N ARG A 284 -6.63 -5.24 15.33
CA ARG A 284 -7.76 -5.98 14.76
C ARG A 284 -7.55 -6.35 13.28
N VAL A 285 -6.89 -5.49 12.47
CA VAL A 285 -6.54 -5.85 11.10
C VAL A 285 -5.65 -7.09 11.06
N LEU A 286 -4.62 -7.14 11.89
CA LEU A 286 -3.71 -8.30 11.97
C LEU A 286 -4.46 -9.55 12.46
N GLU A 287 -5.29 -9.41 13.50
CA GLU A 287 -6.08 -10.52 14.05
C GLU A 287 -7.07 -11.08 13.02
N ASN A 288 -7.83 -10.22 12.34
CA ASN A 288 -8.82 -10.61 11.34
C ASN A 288 -8.16 -11.28 10.13
N THR A 289 -7.04 -10.71 9.64
CA THR A 289 -6.31 -11.27 8.51
C THR A 289 -5.77 -12.65 8.84
N LYS A 290 -5.18 -12.80 10.04
CA LYS A 290 -4.68 -14.11 10.51
C LYS A 290 -5.81 -15.12 10.70
N ALA A 291 -6.92 -14.72 11.31
CA ALA A 291 -8.05 -15.61 11.56
C ALA A 291 -8.66 -16.15 10.24
N ALA A 292 -8.79 -15.31 9.23
CA ALA A 292 -9.28 -15.72 7.92
C ALA A 292 -8.28 -16.64 7.19
N ASN A 293 -6.96 -16.33 7.25
CA ASN A 293 -5.92 -17.19 6.71
C ASN A 293 -5.94 -18.59 7.37
N ASP A 294 -5.97 -18.64 8.70
CA ASP A 294 -5.93 -19.89 9.46
C ASP A 294 -7.19 -20.73 9.20
N GLU A 295 -8.36 -20.10 9.05
CA GLU A 295 -9.61 -20.81 8.73
C GLU A 295 -9.56 -21.41 7.31
N LEU A 296 -9.08 -20.69 6.30
CA LEU A 296 -8.90 -21.25 4.97
C LEU A 296 -7.90 -22.42 4.96
N ALA A 297 -6.80 -22.30 5.72
CA ALA A 297 -5.87 -23.40 5.91
C ALA A 297 -6.53 -24.63 6.57
N ARG A 298 -7.37 -24.41 7.61
CA ARG A 298 -8.14 -25.46 8.29
C ARG A 298 -9.12 -26.16 7.35
N LEU A 299 -9.68 -25.42 6.39
CA LEU A 299 -10.56 -25.96 5.36
C LEU A 299 -9.80 -26.69 4.22
N GLY A 300 -8.47 -26.77 4.30
CA GLY A 300 -7.63 -27.47 3.34
C GLY A 300 -7.14 -26.63 2.17
N CYS A 301 -7.32 -25.30 2.21
CA CYS A 301 -6.78 -24.40 1.18
C CYS A 301 -5.28 -24.20 1.33
N VAL A 302 -4.60 -23.97 0.22
CA VAL A 302 -3.21 -23.57 0.16
C VAL A 302 -3.12 -22.04 0.29
N VAL A 303 -2.68 -21.57 1.44
CA VAL A 303 -2.50 -20.15 1.78
C VAL A 303 -1.06 -19.87 2.18
N SER A 304 -0.62 -18.62 2.02
CA SER A 304 0.77 -18.23 2.32
C SER A 304 1.12 -18.20 3.81
N GLY A 305 0.13 -18.08 4.70
CA GLY A 305 0.35 -17.51 6.02
C GLY A 305 0.35 -15.98 5.97
N THR A 306 0.46 -15.32 7.14
CA THR A 306 0.50 -13.86 7.23
C THR A 306 1.13 -13.34 8.52
N GLU A 307 1.88 -12.23 8.40
CA GLU A 307 2.42 -11.43 9.52
C GLU A 307 2.04 -9.94 9.35
N ASN A 308 1.15 -9.64 8.39
CA ASN A 308 0.69 -8.29 8.13
C ASN A 308 -0.82 -8.24 7.77
N HIS A 309 -1.26 -7.24 7.02
CA HIS A 309 -2.66 -6.98 6.67
C HIS A 309 -3.21 -7.81 5.50
N LEU A 310 -2.41 -8.70 4.92
CA LEU A 310 -2.81 -9.51 3.75
C LEU A 310 -2.26 -10.94 3.82
N PHE A 311 -2.89 -11.83 3.06
CA PHE A 311 -2.35 -13.14 2.71
C PHE A 311 -2.64 -13.47 1.24
N LEU A 312 -1.97 -14.50 0.72
CA LEU A 312 -2.20 -15.03 -0.62
C LEU A 312 -2.91 -16.37 -0.53
N LEU A 313 -3.97 -16.54 -1.32
CA LEU A 313 -4.70 -17.80 -1.47
C LEU A 313 -4.38 -18.38 -2.85
N ASN A 314 -3.75 -19.55 -2.89
CA ASN A 314 -3.49 -20.28 -4.13
C ASN A 314 -4.77 -20.99 -4.58
N THR A 315 -5.53 -20.35 -5.46
CA THR A 315 -6.83 -20.85 -5.94
C THR A 315 -6.68 -22.02 -6.92
N LEU A 316 -5.58 -22.05 -7.67
CA LEU A 316 -5.30 -23.15 -8.58
C LEU A 316 -5.01 -24.46 -7.82
N ALA A 317 -4.16 -24.39 -6.79
CA ALA A 317 -3.86 -25.58 -5.97
C ALA A 317 -5.03 -25.99 -5.06
N SER A 318 -5.83 -25.02 -4.57
CA SER A 318 -6.91 -25.29 -3.62
C SER A 318 -8.19 -25.78 -4.30
N PHE A 319 -8.51 -25.25 -5.48
CA PHE A 319 -9.83 -25.45 -6.13
C PHE A 319 -9.74 -25.83 -7.61
N GLY A 320 -8.54 -25.87 -8.20
CA GLY A 320 -8.36 -26.15 -9.63
C GLY A 320 -8.77 -24.98 -10.56
N ILE A 321 -9.03 -23.78 -10.01
CA ILE A 321 -9.46 -22.60 -10.78
C ILE A 321 -8.40 -21.49 -10.71
N ASN A 322 -8.27 -20.69 -11.78
CA ASN A 322 -7.34 -19.57 -11.80
C ASN A 322 -7.86 -18.37 -10.99
N GLY A 323 -6.96 -17.42 -10.71
CA GLY A 323 -7.28 -16.25 -9.89
C GLY A 323 -8.36 -15.33 -10.50
N LEU A 324 -8.40 -15.20 -11.84
CA LEU A 324 -9.43 -14.39 -12.51
C LEU A 324 -10.82 -15.01 -12.31
N GLU A 325 -10.94 -16.30 -12.45
CA GLU A 325 -12.19 -17.01 -12.22
C GLU A 325 -12.63 -16.92 -10.76
N ALA A 326 -11.72 -17.15 -9.82
CA ALA A 326 -11.98 -17.02 -8.39
C ALA A 326 -12.45 -15.61 -8.02
N GLN A 327 -11.77 -14.57 -8.50
CA GLN A 327 -12.19 -13.18 -8.34
C GLN A 327 -13.62 -12.95 -8.84
N THR A 328 -13.93 -13.43 -10.05
CA THR A 328 -15.24 -13.24 -10.69
C THR A 328 -16.36 -13.96 -9.92
N ARG A 329 -16.09 -15.19 -9.43
CA ARG A 329 -17.07 -15.94 -8.61
C ARG A 329 -17.38 -15.19 -7.31
N LEU A 330 -16.38 -14.70 -6.59
CA LEU A 330 -16.54 -13.94 -5.35
C LEU A 330 -17.24 -12.60 -5.57
N GLU A 331 -16.87 -11.85 -6.61
CA GLU A 331 -17.53 -10.59 -6.97
C GLU A 331 -19.02 -10.79 -7.25
N SER A 332 -19.41 -11.93 -7.87
CA SER A 332 -20.81 -12.25 -8.15
C SER A 332 -21.68 -12.38 -6.90
N VAL A 333 -21.11 -12.53 -5.73
CA VAL A 333 -21.80 -12.62 -4.43
C VAL A 333 -21.52 -11.46 -3.49
N GLY A 334 -20.82 -10.42 -3.97
CA GLY A 334 -20.54 -9.21 -3.19
C GLY A 334 -19.29 -9.29 -2.30
N ILE A 335 -18.36 -10.20 -2.59
CA ILE A 335 -17.04 -10.28 -1.97
C ILE A 335 -16.01 -9.79 -2.98
N THR A 336 -15.41 -8.63 -2.74
CA THR A 336 -14.46 -7.99 -3.65
C THR A 336 -13.03 -8.36 -3.28
N THR A 337 -12.30 -8.97 -4.22
CA THR A 337 -10.90 -9.37 -4.09
C THR A 337 -10.12 -8.99 -5.35
N ASN A 338 -8.82 -9.17 -5.37
CA ASN A 338 -8.07 -9.09 -6.62
C ASN A 338 -7.27 -10.36 -6.89
N LYS A 339 -7.27 -10.80 -8.17
CA LYS A 339 -6.35 -11.83 -8.62
C LYS A 339 -4.91 -11.37 -8.42
N ASN A 340 -4.04 -12.31 -8.05
CA ASN A 340 -2.62 -12.02 -7.77
C ASN A 340 -1.75 -13.20 -8.18
N MET A 341 -0.58 -12.90 -8.71
CA MET A 341 0.44 -13.92 -8.88
C MET A 341 0.93 -14.39 -7.51
N ILE A 342 1.27 -15.66 -7.42
CA ILE A 342 1.88 -16.27 -6.23
C ILE A 342 3.31 -16.67 -6.55
N HIS A 343 4.12 -16.89 -5.52
CA HIS A 343 5.48 -17.36 -5.71
C HIS A 343 5.49 -18.67 -6.53
N GLY A 344 6.35 -18.74 -7.56
CA GLY A 344 6.39 -19.88 -8.48
C GLY A 344 5.22 -19.97 -9.48
N ASP A 345 4.43 -18.90 -9.64
CA ASP A 345 3.27 -18.89 -10.56
C ASP A 345 3.67 -19.17 -12.00
N THR A 346 3.01 -20.14 -12.61
CA THR A 346 3.21 -20.55 -14.01
C THR A 346 2.20 -19.94 -14.97
N LEU A 347 1.14 -19.31 -14.46
CA LEU A 347 0.13 -18.65 -15.27
C LEU A 347 0.55 -17.21 -15.62
N SER A 348 -0.03 -16.69 -16.70
CA SER A 348 0.21 -15.29 -17.07
C SER A 348 -0.45 -14.31 -16.08
N PRO A 349 0.02 -13.04 -15.98
CA PRO A 349 -0.59 -12.01 -15.13
C PRO A 349 -2.07 -11.73 -15.43
N LYS A 350 -2.57 -12.15 -16.59
CA LYS A 350 -3.99 -12.05 -16.96
C LYS A 350 -4.87 -13.01 -16.14
N TYR A 351 -4.38 -14.20 -15.85
CA TYR A 351 -5.14 -15.27 -15.18
C TYR A 351 -4.72 -15.46 -13.74
N THR A 352 -3.41 -15.52 -13.45
CA THR A 352 -2.79 -15.78 -12.15
C THR A 352 -3.23 -17.09 -11.48
N SER A 353 -2.49 -17.58 -10.52
CA SER A 353 -2.86 -18.80 -9.77
C SER A 353 -3.49 -18.51 -8.42
N GLY A 354 -3.65 -17.23 -8.05
CA GLY A 354 -4.15 -16.91 -6.73
C GLY A 354 -4.92 -15.59 -6.61
N LEU A 355 -5.34 -15.35 -5.37
CA LEU A 355 -5.94 -14.12 -4.88
C LEU A 355 -5.08 -13.49 -3.81
N ARG A 356 -5.05 -12.16 -3.75
CA ARG A 356 -4.57 -11.41 -2.60
C ARG A 356 -5.78 -10.97 -1.78
N VAL A 357 -5.78 -11.28 -0.48
CA VAL A 357 -6.87 -11.02 0.44
C VAL A 357 -6.35 -10.19 1.60
N GLY A 358 -7.03 -9.10 1.94
CA GLY A 358 -6.68 -8.21 3.05
C GLY A 358 -7.90 -7.70 3.80
N PHE A 359 -7.78 -7.51 5.11
CA PHE A 359 -8.90 -7.14 5.97
C PHE A 359 -8.90 -5.68 6.44
N ALA A 360 -8.04 -4.81 5.90
CA ALA A 360 -7.96 -3.42 6.34
C ALA A 360 -9.29 -2.67 6.17
N ALA A 361 -9.91 -2.74 4.99
CA ALA A 361 -11.17 -2.07 4.68
C ALA A 361 -12.35 -2.64 5.50
N ALA A 362 -12.49 -3.96 5.56
CA ALA A 362 -13.52 -4.61 6.36
C ALA A 362 -13.39 -4.26 7.86
N THR A 363 -12.17 -4.28 8.41
CA THR A 363 -11.90 -3.93 9.81
C THR A 363 -12.20 -2.46 10.11
N THR A 364 -11.95 -1.54 9.16
CA THR A 364 -12.33 -0.13 9.28
C THR A 364 -13.83 0.04 9.52
N ARG A 365 -14.65 -0.80 8.91
CA ARG A 365 -16.11 -0.79 9.09
C ARG A 365 -16.58 -1.53 10.34
N GLY A 366 -15.71 -2.27 11.01
CA GLY A 366 -16.04 -2.95 12.25
C GLY A 366 -16.08 -4.48 12.16
N CYS A 367 -15.58 -5.09 11.10
CA CYS A 367 -15.42 -6.54 10.98
C CYS A 367 -14.72 -7.10 12.22
N THR A 368 -15.33 -8.10 12.85
CA THR A 368 -14.78 -8.83 13.99
C THR A 368 -14.02 -10.07 13.54
N LYS A 369 -13.26 -10.68 14.45
CA LYS A 369 -12.55 -11.94 14.20
C LYS A 369 -13.49 -13.08 13.79
N GLU A 370 -14.61 -13.20 14.47
CA GLU A 370 -15.64 -14.21 14.21
C GLU A 370 -16.24 -14.01 12.81
N GLU A 371 -16.46 -12.77 12.41
CA GLU A 371 -16.91 -12.44 11.06
C GLU A 371 -15.83 -12.71 10.00
N ALA A 372 -14.56 -12.45 10.32
CA ALA A 372 -13.45 -12.80 9.41
C ALA A 372 -13.37 -14.31 9.15
N ILE A 373 -13.59 -15.14 10.17
CA ILE A 373 -13.70 -16.60 10.06
C ILE A 373 -14.92 -16.98 9.19
N ARG A 374 -16.09 -16.37 9.42
CA ARG A 374 -17.29 -16.60 8.60
C ARG A 374 -17.05 -16.23 7.14
N ILE A 375 -16.40 -15.10 6.88
CA ILE A 375 -16.05 -14.63 5.53
C ILE A 375 -15.11 -15.64 4.85
N ALA A 376 -14.12 -16.17 5.54
CA ALA A 376 -13.25 -17.24 5.03
C ALA A 376 -14.05 -18.49 4.64
N GLY A 377 -15.03 -18.90 5.45
CA GLY A 377 -15.96 -19.98 5.12
C GLY A 377 -16.82 -19.70 3.89
N LEU A 378 -17.28 -18.45 3.69
CA LEU A 378 -18.01 -18.05 2.48
C LEU A 378 -17.11 -18.09 1.23
N ILE A 379 -15.86 -17.61 1.34
CA ILE A 379 -14.88 -17.70 0.26
C ILE A 379 -14.68 -19.16 -0.15
N TYR A 380 -14.44 -20.04 0.84
CA TYR A 380 -14.30 -21.46 0.59
C TYR A 380 -15.52 -22.06 -0.13
N SER A 381 -16.73 -21.80 0.38
CA SER A 381 -17.98 -22.35 -0.19
C SER A 381 -18.19 -21.92 -1.64
N VAL A 382 -17.96 -20.65 -1.97
CA VAL A 382 -18.14 -20.10 -3.32
C VAL A 382 -17.11 -20.64 -4.31
N LEU A 383 -15.87 -20.89 -3.86
CA LEU A 383 -14.80 -21.35 -4.74
C LEU A 383 -14.77 -22.87 -4.88
N HIS A 384 -15.18 -23.62 -3.85
CA HIS A 384 -15.18 -25.08 -3.83
C HIS A 384 -16.39 -25.66 -4.60
N ASP A 385 -17.56 -25.04 -4.51
CA ASP A 385 -18.80 -25.52 -5.12
C ASP A 385 -19.26 -24.58 -6.23
N GLU A 386 -19.18 -25.06 -7.49
CA GLU A 386 -19.64 -24.30 -8.65
C GLU A 386 -21.16 -24.08 -8.64
N GLY A 387 -21.90 -24.99 -7.97
CA GLY A 387 -23.36 -24.93 -7.78
C GLY A 387 -23.80 -24.17 -6.52
N ALA A 388 -22.88 -23.50 -5.80
CA ALA A 388 -23.22 -22.77 -4.58
C ALA A 388 -24.41 -21.80 -4.80
N ASP A 389 -25.36 -21.83 -3.89
CA ASP A 389 -26.53 -20.95 -3.91
C ASP A 389 -26.09 -19.49 -3.70
N LYS A 390 -25.89 -18.77 -4.80
CA LYS A 390 -25.42 -17.40 -4.81
C LYS A 390 -26.35 -16.45 -4.06
N GLU A 391 -27.66 -16.68 -4.08
CA GLU A 391 -28.62 -15.83 -3.37
C GLU A 391 -28.48 -16.01 -1.85
N LYS A 392 -28.29 -17.25 -1.40
CA LYS A 392 -28.01 -17.55 0.00
C LYS A 392 -26.70 -16.91 0.46
N VAL A 393 -25.63 -17.00 -0.34
CA VAL A 393 -24.34 -16.37 -0.02
C VAL A 393 -24.46 -14.86 0.01
N ARG A 394 -25.14 -14.23 -0.95
CA ARG A 394 -25.41 -12.78 -0.96
C ARG A 394 -26.17 -12.33 0.29
N ALA A 395 -27.19 -13.11 0.69
CA ALA A 395 -27.95 -12.80 1.92
C ALA A 395 -27.06 -12.87 3.16
N GLU A 396 -26.12 -13.81 3.20
CA GLU A 396 -25.16 -13.92 4.31
C GLU A 396 -24.15 -12.76 4.30
N VAL A 397 -23.60 -12.37 3.14
CA VAL A 397 -22.77 -11.18 2.98
C VAL A 397 -23.50 -9.93 3.49
N GLN A 398 -24.75 -9.73 3.09
CA GLN A 398 -25.58 -8.62 3.57
C GLN A 398 -25.89 -8.70 5.07
N SER A 399 -26.04 -9.90 5.61
CA SER A 399 -26.24 -10.10 7.07
C SER A 399 -25.04 -9.65 7.85
N ILE A 400 -23.84 -9.96 7.40
CA ILE A 400 -22.57 -9.51 8.00
C ILE A 400 -22.44 -7.99 7.90
N THR A 401 -22.58 -7.43 6.71
CA THR A 401 -22.33 -5.99 6.45
C THR A 401 -23.36 -5.06 7.09
N ARG A 402 -24.58 -5.53 7.40
CA ARG A 402 -25.58 -4.75 8.16
C ARG A 402 -25.14 -4.39 9.58
N GLY A 403 -24.28 -5.19 10.19
CA GLY A 403 -23.70 -4.90 11.51
C GLY A 403 -22.56 -3.88 11.48
N TRP A 404 -22.06 -3.55 10.27
CA TRP A 404 -20.90 -2.71 10.10
C TRP A 404 -21.28 -1.22 10.03
N LYS A 405 -20.28 -0.37 10.30
CA LYS A 405 -20.42 1.08 10.17
C LYS A 405 -20.72 1.46 8.71
N ASP A 406 -21.66 2.41 8.55
CA ASP A 406 -21.91 3.05 7.27
C ASP A 406 -20.68 3.86 6.83
N ILE A 407 -20.23 3.66 5.58
CA ILE A 407 -19.04 4.31 5.05
C ILE A 407 -19.20 5.83 5.02
N SER A 408 -20.41 6.33 4.77
CA SER A 408 -20.69 7.78 4.74
C SER A 408 -20.47 8.46 6.10
N ALA A 409 -20.63 7.71 7.19
CA ALA A 409 -20.59 8.19 8.56
C ALA A 409 -19.31 7.82 9.33
N LEU A 410 -18.31 7.24 8.67
CA LEU A 410 -17.07 6.82 9.33
C LEU A 410 -16.37 8.00 10.00
N ASP A 411 -16.07 7.84 11.27
CA ASP A 411 -15.37 8.78 12.14
C ASP A 411 -14.42 8.03 13.07
N PHE A 412 -13.18 8.59 13.35
CA PHE A 412 -12.11 7.87 14.04
C PHE A 412 -11.40 8.70 15.11
#